data_ab4c351e4c1eeeabc4d1ed2d222e9832
#
_entry.id   ab4c351e4c1eeeabc4d1ed2d222e9832
#
_cell.length_a   1.000
_cell.length_b   1.000
_cell.length_c   1.000
_cell.angle_alpha   90.00
_cell.angle_beta   90.00
_cell.angle_gamma   90.00
#
_symmetry.space_group_name_H-M   'P 1'
#
loop_
_entity.id
_entity.type
_entity.pdbx_description
1 polymer ?
#
loop_
_entity_poly.entity_id
_entity_poly.type
_entity_poly.pdbx_seq_one_letter_code
_entity_poly.pdbx_strand_id
1 'polypeptide(L)'
;MTGDEALIDLEAVTRVYATGEVEVRALDGVSLRIASGEFVAVMGPSGSGKSTLMNILGCLDRPTGGRYMLAGREVSRLRKGELADVRSRTLGFVFQNFNLLPRTSALENVELPLMYQGVRARERHTRASEALDRVGLAPRSGHHPNQLSGGQQQRVAIARALVTRPRVILADEPTGNLDSRTSLEVMALFQELGGQGITIILVTHEPEVAQFASRVVVVKDGRVRSDERRAPRIVDLDALGAPGNDAAPAGGPS
;
A
#
# COMPACT_ATOMS: atom_id res chain seq x y z
N MET A 1 -22.84 9.53 19.09
CA MET A 1 -22.01 10.57 18.47
C MET A 1 -20.55 10.12 18.60
N THR A 2 -20.10 9.20 17.75
CA THR A 2 -18.69 8.79 17.69
C THR A 2 -18.02 9.80 16.77
N GLY A 3 -17.26 10.74 17.35
CA GLY A 3 -16.49 11.74 16.64
C GLY A 3 -15.56 11.08 15.63
N ASP A 4 -15.52 11.68 14.48
CA ASP A 4 -14.70 11.34 13.31
C ASP A 4 -13.21 11.48 13.67
N GLU A 5 -12.70 10.55 14.48
CA GLU A 5 -11.30 10.57 14.92
C GLU A 5 -10.44 10.17 13.71
N ALA A 6 -9.69 11.15 13.19
CA ALA A 6 -8.82 10.94 12.06
C ALA A 6 -7.78 9.84 12.39
N LEU A 7 -7.72 8.79 11.55
CA LEU A 7 -6.66 7.78 11.66
C LEU A 7 -5.30 8.37 11.30
N ILE A 8 -5.29 9.28 10.32
CA ILE A 8 -4.13 10.05 9.87
C ILE A 8 -4.51 11.53 9.93
N ASP A 9 -3.68 12.34 10.59
CA ASP A 9 -3.83 13.79 10.63
C ASP A 9 -2.48 14.47 10.42
N LEU A 10 -2.33 15.12 9.28
CA LEU A 10 -1.19 15.95 8.92
C LEU A 10 -1.58 17.42 9.08
N GLU A 11 -0.78 18.19 9.82
CA GLU A 11 -0.97 19.62 9.99
C GLU A 11 0.29 20.38 9.53
N ALA A 12 0.15 21.14 8.45
CA ALA A 12 1.19 21.98 7.86
C ALA A 12 2.54 21.25 7.70
N VAL A 13 2.51 19.97 7.29
CA VAL A 13 3.70 19.12 7.15
C VAL A 13 4.58 19.64 6.02
N THR A 14 5.86 19.84 6.33
CA THR A 14 6.90 20.22 5.37
C THR A 14 7.98 19.16 5.30
N ARG A 15 8.59 18.99 4.12
CA ARG A 15 9.79 18.19 3.95
C ARG A 15 10.77 18.89 3.01
N VAL A 16 11.91 19.26 3.56
CA VAL A 16 13.01 19.90 2.83
C VAL A 16 14.20 18.96 2.82
N TYR A 17 14.76 18.72 1.64
CA TYR A 17 16.00 18.00 1.45
C TYR A 17 17.11 19.01 1.12
N ALA A 18 18.18 19.02 1.90
CA ALA A 18 19.36 19.82 1.64
C ALA A 18 20.43 18.95 0.97
N THR A 19 20.89 19.35 -0.22
CA THR A 19 21.98 18.70 -0.95
C THR A 19 23.00 19.78 -1.29
N GLY A 20 24.02 19.92 -0.43
CA GLY A 20 24.96 21.04 -0.51
C GLY A 20 24.28 22.37 -0.31
N GLU A 21 24.43 23.30 -1.28
CA GLU A 21 23.82 24.63 -1.25
C GLU A 21 22.36 24.65 -1.79
N VAL A 22 21.86 23.52 -2.32
CA VAL A 22 20.52 23.45 -2.89
C VAL A 22 19.54 22.86 -1.90
N GLU A 23 18.48 23.59 -1.61
CA GLU A 23 17.33 23.11 -0.84
C GLU A 23 16.17 22.77 -1.78
N VAL A 24 15.66 21.52 -1.69
CA VAL A 24 14.48 21.07 -2.40
C VAL A 24 13.34 20.89 -1.40
N ARG A 25 12.32 21.72 -1.51
CA ARG A 25 11.12 21.64 -0.68
C ARG A 25 10.14 20.66 -1.33
N ALA A 26 10.23 19.38 -0.97
CA ALA A 26 9.42 18.32 -1.53
C ALA A 26 7.98 18.31 -1.00
N LEU A 27 7.76 18.74 0.26
CA LEU A 27 6.44 19.04 0.82
C LEU A 27 6.46 20.43 1.42
N ASP A 28 5.38 21.20 1.19
CA ASP A 28 5.27 22.60 1.57
C ASP A 28 3.92 22.91 2.24
N GLY A 29 3.83 22.57 3.52
CA GLY A 29 2.67 22.86 4.35
C GLY A 29 1.46 21.95 4.05
N VAL A 30 1.68 20.65 3.81
CA VAL A 30 0.61 19.69 3.57
C VAL A 30 -0.22 19.48 4.82
N SER A 31 -1.54 19.75 4.73
CA SER A 31 -2.53 19.37 5.72
C SER A 31 -3.52 18.43 5.11
N LEU A 32 -3.74 17.26 5.75
CA LEU A 32 -4.58 16.18 5.23
C LEU A 32 -5.08 15.33 6.39
N ARG A 33 -6.39 15.09 6.47
CA ARG A 33 -7.01 14.17 7.42
C ARG A 33 -7.62 12.99 6.69
N ILE A 34 -7.33 11.77 7.15
CA ILE A 34 -7.91 10.53 6.61
C ILE A 34 -8.56 9.79 7.76
N ALA A 35 -9.83 9.47 7.63
CA ALA A 35 -10.59 8.69 8.60
C ALA A 35 -10.27 7.19 8.47
N SER A 36 -10.62 6.43 9.51
CA SER A 36 -10.51 4.96 9.46
C SER A 36 -11.45 4.39 8.40
N GLY A 37 -10.98 3.43 7.59
CA GLY A 37 -11.76 2.77 6.55
C GLY A 37 -11.92 3.58 5.25
N GLU A 38 -11.35 4.79 5.13
CA GLU A 38 -11.36 5.52 3.86
C GLU A 38 -10.48 4.83 2.81
N PHE A 39 -10.93 4.84 1.56
CA PHE A 39 -10.10 4.50 0.40
C PHE A 39 -9.77 5.80 -0.36
N VAL A 40 -8.53 6.24 -0.24
CA VAL A 40 -8.03 7.52 -0.76
C VAL A 40 -7.02 7.29 -1.86
N ALA A 41 -7.18 7.92 -3.01
CA ALA A 41 -6.16 8.00 -4.05
C ALA A 41 -5.40 9.33 -3.95
N VAL A 42 -4.07 9.26 -3.90
CA VAL A 42 -3.17 10.42 -3.97
C VAL A 42 -2.60 10.51 -5.38
N MET A 43 -2.95 11.57 -6.08
CA MET A 43 -2.58 11.80 -7.47
C MET A 43 -1.68 13.03 -7.63
N GLY A 44 -1.09 13.15 -8.82
CA GLY A 44 -0.30 14.32 -9.22
C GLY A 44 0.79 13.97 -10.23
N PRO A 45 1.38 14.96 -10.92
CA PRO A 45 2.45 14.74 -11.88
C PRO A 45 3.72 14.19 -11.22
N SER A 46 4.67 13.69 -12.05
CA SER A 46 5.99 13.31 -11.55
C SER A 46 6.67 14.51 -10.87
N GLY A 47 7.39 14.24 -9.78
CA GLY A 47 8.05 15.30 -9.00
C GLY A 47 7.13 16.16 -8.10
N SER A 48 5.82 15.91 -8.05
CA SER A 48 4.88 16.72 -7.27
C SER A 48 4.98 16.54 -5.74
N GLY A 49 5.76 15.58 -5.23
CA GLY A 49 5.90 15.28 -3.81
C GLY A 49 5.15 14.03 -3.33
N LYS A 50 4.45 13.28 -4.19
CA LYS A 50 3.66 12.07 -3.82
C LYS A 50 4.50 11.02 -3.09
N SER A 51 5.66 10.64 -3.64
CA SER A 51 6.54 9.63 -3.01
C SER A 51 7.09 10.13 -1.67
N THR A 52 7.37 11.44 -1.55
CA THR A 52 7.76 12.04 -0.28
C THR A 52 6.60 11.99 0.73
N LEU A 53 5.39 12.34 0.31
CA LEU A 53 4.18 12.24 1.15
C LEU A 53 3.95 10.78 1.58
N MET A 54 4.06 9.83 0.68
CA MET A 54 3.95 8.40 0.99
C MET A 54 5.01 7.94 2.00
N ASN A 55 6.27 8.39 1.86
CA ASN A 55 7.34 8.08 2.81
C ASN A 55 7.05 8.64 4.20
N ILE A 56 6.51 9.86 4.30
CA ILE A 56 6.08 10.46 5.58
C ILE A 56 4.91 9.66 6.17
N LEU A 57 3.84 9.42 5.40
CA LEU A 57 2.68 8.62 5.83
C LEU A 57 3.10 7.23 6.28
N GLY A 58 4.06 6.64 5.56
CA GLY A 58 4.64 5.32 5.85
C GLY A 58 5.60 5.28 7.02
N CYS A 59 5.87 6.38 7.70
CA CYS A 59 6.90 6.45 8.74
C CYS A 59 8.28 5.95 8.25
N LEU A 60 8.57 6.08 6.95
CA LEU A 60 9.86 5.76 6.34
C LEU A 60 10.80 6.97 6.40
N ASP A 61 10.22 8.18 6.39
CA ASP A 61 10.94 9.43 6.55
C ASP A 61 10.23 10.33 7.58
N ARG A 62 10.86 11.43 7.97
CA ARG A 62 10.34 12.39 8.95
C ARG A 62 10.03 13.71 8.28
N PRO A 63 8.97 14.39 8.69
CA PRO A 63 8.77 15.77 8.30
C PRO A 63 9.90 16.67 8.83
N THR A 64 10.23 17.71 8.10
CA THR A 64 11.14 18.78 8.57
C THR A 64 10.40 19.76 9.50
N GLY A 65 9.09 19.92 9.30
CA GLY A 65 8.20 20.73 10.12
C GLY A 65 6.76 20.27 10.04
N GLY A 66 5.90 20.87 10.85
CA GLY A 66 4.51 20.48 10.99
C GLY A 66 4.31 19.33 11.96
N ARG A 67 3.09 18.78 12.00
CA ARG A 67 2.69 17.70 12.91
C ARG A 67 2.07 16.55 12.14
N TYR A 68 2.41 15.31 12.51
CA TYR A 68 1.78 14.09 12.00
C TYR A 68 1.29 13.22 13.15
N MET A 69 -0.02 13.01 13.19
CA MET A 69 -0.69 12.09 14.11
C MET A 69 -1.12 10.83 13.34
N LEU A 70 -0.75 9.67 13.82
CA LEU A 70 -1.15 8.36 13.29
C LEU A 70 -1.81 7.54 14.40
N ALA A 71 -3.06 7.16 14.22
CA ALA A 71 -3.83 6.38 15.19
C ALA A 71 -3.82 6.99 16.62
N GLY A 72 -3.97 8.32 16.71
CA GLY A 72 -3.96 9.06 17.98
C GLY A 72 -2.57 9.31 18.57
N ARG A 73 -1.48 8.86 17.92
CA ARG A 73 -0.10 9.05 18.39
C ARG A 73 0.64 10.05 17.50
N GLU A 74 1.29 11.04 18.12
CA GLU A 74 2.19 11.93 17.38
C GLU A 74 3.46 11.17 16.96
N VAL A 75 3.71 11.09 15.63
CA VAL A 75 4.85 10.32 15.07
C VAL A 75 5.93 11.23 14.48
N SER A 76 5.66 12.51 14.26
CA SER A 76 6.57 13.47 13.66
C SER A 76 7.92 13.61 14.38
N ARG A 77 7.94 13.38 15.70
CA ARG A 77 9.13 13.56 16.57
C ARG A 77 9.75 12.25 17.03
N LEU A 78 9.19 11.09 16.65
CA LEU A 78 9.67 9.78 17.08
C LEU A 78 11.06 9.48 16.50
N ARG A 79 11.88 8.76 17.27
CA ARG A 79 13.19 8.25 16.81
C ARG A 79 13.00 7.13 15.79
N LYS A 80 14.04 6.81 15.00
CA LYS A 80 13.99 5.80 13.93
C LYS A 80 13.44 4.44 14.39
N GLY A 81 13.87 3.97 15.58
CA GLY A 81 13.37 2.70 16.14
C GLY A 81 11.88 2.75 16.48
N GLU A 82 11.42 3.84 17.08
CA GLU A 82 10.01 4.04 17.43
C GLU A 82 9.12 4.14 16.18
N LEU A 83 9.61 4.79 15.11
CA LEU A 83 8.93 4.81 13.80
C LEU A 83 8.86 3.40 13.20
N ALA A 84 9.91 2.59 13.33
CA ALA A 84 9.90 1.20 12.87
C ALA A 84 8.86 0.36 13.62
N ASP A 85 8.71 0.55 14.93
CA ASP A 85 7.68 -0.13 15.74
C ASP A 85 6.26 0.27 15.31
N VAL A 86 6.01 1.59 15.15
CA VAL A 86 4.72 2.10 14.67
C VAL A 86 4.41 1.53 13.28
N ARG A 87 5.39 1.60 12.36
CA ARG A 87 5.25 1.08 11.00
C ARG A 87 4.89 -0.41 11.00
N SER A 88 5.63 -1.23 11.75
CA SER A 88 5.44 -2.68 11.78
C SER A 88 4.07 -3.12 12.30
N ARG A 89 3.45 -2.31 13.17
CA ARG A 89 2.16 -2.64 13.83
C ARG A 89 0.93 -2.01 13.18
N THR A 90 1.13 -0.90 12.44
CA THR A 90 0.00 -0.07 11.98
C THR A 90 -0.11 -0.04 10.46
N LEU A 91 1.00 -0.22 9.75
CA LEU A 91 1.08 0.01 8.31
C LEU A 91 1.43 -1.27 7.55
N GLY A 92 0.78 -1.46 6.40
CA GLY A 92 1.16 -2.43 5.37
C GLY A 92 1.61 -1.69 4.12
N PHE A 93 2.53 -2.27 3.35
CA PHE A 93 3.08 -1.65 2.13
C PHE A 93 2.93 -2.57 0.94
N VAL A 94 2.47 -2.00 -0.17
CA VAL A 94 2.38 -2.64 -1.47
C VAL A 94 3.08 -1.74 -2.48
N PHE A 95 4.02 -2.26 -3.26
CA PHE A 95 4.84 -1.50 -4.20
C PHE A 95 4.64 -1.97 -5.64
N GLN A 96 4.89 -1.12 -6.60
CA GLN A 96 4.82 -1.39 -8.03
C GLN A 96 5.69 -2.60 -8.44
N ASN A 97 6.90 -2.71 -7.93
CA ASN A 97 7.84 -3.79 -8.23
C ASN A 97 7.72 -4.98 -7.28
N PHE A 98 6.58 -5.12 -6.58
CA PHE A 98 6.26 -6.19 -5.62
C PHE A 98 7.24 -6.28 -4.43
N ASN A 99 8.52 -6.00 -4.64
CA ASN A 99 9.61 -6.06 -3.66
C ASN A 99 9.64 -7.38 -2.88
N LEU A 100 9.44 -8.49 -3.59
CA LEU A 100 9.58 -9.83 -3.03
C LEU A 100 11.05 -10.25 -2.99
N LEU A 101 11.43 -11.00 -1.97
CA LEU A 101 12.75 -11.61 -1.91
C LEU A 101 12.81 -12.78 -2.90
N PRO A 102 13.72 -12.75 -3.90
CA PRO A 102 13.66 -13.68 -5.04
C PRO A 102 14.05 -15.13 -4.69
N ARG A 103 14.78 -15.32 -3.57
CA ARG A 103 15.26 -16.64 -3.12
C ARG A 103 14.44 -17.24 -1.99
N THR A 104 13.29 -16.68 -1.68
CA THR A 104 12.34 -17.15 -0.67
C THR A 104 10.99 -17.46 -1.32
N SER A 105 10.28 -18.43 -0.77
CA SER A 105 8.93 -18.78 -1.23
C SER A 105 7.92 -17.64 -0.97
N ALA A 106 6.73 -17.76 -1.55
CA ALA A 106 5.61 -16.85 -1.28
C ALA A 106 5.29 -16.82 0.22
N LEU A 107 5.23 -17.97 0.86
CA LEU A 107 4.97 -18.09 2.30
C LEU A 107 6.04 -17.38 3.13
N GLU A 108 7.32 -17.64 2.86
CA GLU A 108 8.42 -17.01 3.56
C GLU A 108 8.43 -15.48 3.37
N ASN A 109 8.11 -14.98 2.16
CA ASN A 109 7.94 -13.55 1.91
C ASN A 109 6.85 -12.95 2.79
N VAL A 110 5.73 -13.64 2.97
CA VAL A 110 4.61 -13.17 3.80
C VAL A 110 4.94 -13.27 5.29
N GLU A 111 5.77 -14.22 5.72
CA GLU A 111 6.23 -14.35 7.11
C GLU A 111 7.15 -13.22 7.57
N LEU A 112 7.89 -12.55 6.66
CA LEU A 112 8.93 -11.57 6.98
C LEU A 112 8.51 -10.49 7.98
N PRO A 113 7.38 -9.78 7.82
CA PRO A 113 6.98 -8.75 8.77
C PRO A 113 6.78 -9.30 10.19
N LEU A 114 6.28 -10.52 10.31
CA LEU A 114 6.05 -11.18 11.61
C LEU A 114 7.36 -11.62 12.27
N MET A 115 8.40 -11.92 11.48
CA MET A 115 9.74 -12.18 12.01
C MET A 115 10.29 -10.93 12.70
N TYR A 116 10.15 -9.76 12.07
CA TYR A 116 10.58 -8.48 12.66
C TYR A 116 9.78 -8.12 13.91
N GLN A 117 8.54 -8.60 14.03
CA GLN A 117 7.72 -8.45 15.25
C GLN A 117 8.06 -9.46 16.34
N GLY A 118 8.98 -10.41 16.11
CA GLY A 118 9.36 -11.45 17.07
C GLY A 118 8.30 -12.54 17.25
N VAL A 119 7.36 -12.70 16.32
CA VAL A 119 6.31 -13.75 16.38
C VAL A 119 6.95 -15.13 16.22
N ARG A 120 6.51 -16.12 17.02
CA ARG A 120 7.03 -17.48 17.00
C ARG A 120 6.78 -18.17 15.65
N ALA A 121 7.69 -19.04 15.22
CA ALA A 121 7.67 -19.67 13.89
C ALA A 121 6.33 -20.34 13.54
N ARG A 122 5.77 -21.14 14.46
CA ARG A 122 4.48 -21.82 14.26
C ARG A 122 3.34 -20.83 14.00
N GLU A 123 3.26 -19.76 14.76
CA GLU A 123 2.23 -18.74 14.61
C GLU A 123 2.43 -17.94 13.31
N ARG A 124 3.69 -17.60 12.96
CA ARG A 124 4.00 -16.94 11.68
C ARG A 124 3.49 -17.75 10.51
N HIS A 125 3.81 -19.05 10.50
CA HIS A 125 3.41 -19.98 9.43
C HIS A 125 1.90 -20.03 9.27
N THR A 126 1.15 -20.15 10.37
CA THR A 126 -0.32 -20.16 10.34
C THR A 126 -0.87 -18.86 9.77
N ARG A 127 -0.43 -17.69 10.31
CA ARG A 127 -0.91 -16.37 9.87
C ARG A 127 -0.54 -16.06 8.43
N ALA A 128 0.65 -16.46 7.97
CA ALA A 128 1.08 -16.28 6.60
C ALA A 128 0.29 -17.17 5.62
N SER A 129 -0.02 -18.41 6.00
CA SER A 129 -0.86 -19.30 5.21
C SER A 129 -2.28 -18.76 5.07
N GLU A 130 -2.89 -18.27 6.16
CA GLU A 130 -4.19 -17.59 6.14
C GLU A 130 -4.18 -16.33 5.26
N ALA A 131 -3.11 -15.54 5.30
CA ALA A 131 -2.98 -14.35 4.47
C ALA A 131 -2.87 -14.69 2.98
N LEU A 132 -2.16 -15.77 2.62
CA LEU A 132 -2.08 -16.27 1.24
C LEU A 132 -3.41 -16.84 0.76
N ASP A 133 -4.14 -17.53 1.63
CA ASP A 133 -5.48 -18.04 1.31
C ASP A 133 -6.45 -16.91 0.99
N ARG A 134 -6.45 -15.84 1.78
CA ARG A 134 -7.28 -14.64 1.55
C ARG A 134 -7.07 -13.98 0.17
N VAL A 135 -5.88 -14.11 -0.42
CA VAL A 135 -5.58 -13.58 -1.75
C VAL A 135 -5.64 -14.66 -2.85
N GLY A 136 -6.14 -15.86 -2.53
CA GLY A 136 -6.31 -16.96 -3.48
C GLY A 136 -5.00 -17.65 -3.88
N LEU A 137 -3.95 -17.60 -3.04
CA LEU A 137 -2.63 -18.15 -3.34
C LEU A 137 -2.20 -19.31 -2.42
N ALA A 138 -3.13 -19.92 -1.66
CA ALA A 138 -2.83 -21.07 -0.83
C ALA A 138 -2.11 -22.21 -1.62
N PRO A 139 -2.53 -22.61 -2.86
CA PRO A 139 -1.85 -23.64 -3.64
C PRO A 139 -0.46 -23.24 -4.14
N ARG A 140 -0.09 -21.96 -4.04
CA ARG A 140 1.17 -21.40 -4.54
C ARG A 140 2.12 -20.99 -3.40
N SER A 141 1.82 -21.32 -2.16
CA SER A 141 2.59 -20.92 -0.97
C SER A 141 4.07 -21.28 -1.03
N GLY A 142 4.42 -22.42 -1.60
CA GLY A 142 5.81 -22.88 -1.78
C GLY A 142 6.51 -22.34 -3.04
N HIS A 143 5.83 -21.60 -3.92
CA HIS A 143 6.44 -21.08 -5.15
C HIS A 143 7.34 -19.89 -4.86
N HIS A 144 8.44 -19.78 -5.61
CA HIS A 144 9.33 -18.61 -5.61
C HIS A 144 8.80 -17.54 -6.56
N PRO A 145 9.20 -16.25 -6.40
CA PRO A 145 8.72 -15.16 -7.24
C PRO A 145 8.86 -15.38 -8.75
N ASN A 146 9.95 -16.02 -9.19
CA ASN A 146 10.19 -16.33 -10.62
C ASN A 146 9.25 -17.44 -11.17
N GLN A 147 8.48 -18.08 -10.33
CA GLN A 147 7.49 -19.12 -10.69
C GLN A 147 6.05 -18.56 -10.65
N LEU A 148 5.90 -17.27 -10.35
CA LEU A 148 4.63 -16.58 -10.20
C LEU A 148 4.44 -15.53 -11.30
N SER A 149 3.21 -15.40 -11.82
CA SER A 149 2.86 -14.26 -12.69
C SER A 149 2.96 -12.94 -11.96
N GLY A 150 3.01 -11.81 -12.67
CA GLY A 150 3.03 -10.48 -12.07
C GLY A 150 1.88 -10.25 -11.09
N GLY A 151 0.66 -10.63 -11.47
CA GLY A 151 -0.52 -10.53 -10.60
C GLY A 151 -0.43 -11.43 -9.37
N GLN A 152 0.13 -12.63 -9.50
CA GLN A 152 0.37 -13.52 -8.36
C GLN A 152 1.42 -12.91 -7.42
N GLN A 153 2.50 -12.35 -7.96
CA GLN A 153 3.50 -11.65 -7.14
C GLN A 153 2.90 -10.45 -6.40
N GLN A 154 2.03 -9.70 -7.05
CA GLN A 154 1.32 -8.59 -6.41
C GLN A 154 0.39 -9.06 -5.29
N ARG A 155 -0.34 -10.16 -5.49
CA ARG A 155 -1.16 -10.78 -4.44
C ARG A 155 -0.31 -11.27 -3.26
N VAL A 156 0.90 -11.82 -3.49
CA VAL A 156 1.85 -12.14 -2.40
C VAL A 156 2.28 -10.87 -1.65
N ALA A 157 2.57 -9.77 -2.37
CA ALA A 157 2.90 -8.50 -1.73
C ALA A 157 1.75 -7.94 -0.89
N ILE A 158 0.49 -8.09 -1.36
CA ILE A 158 -0.71 -7.72 -0.59
C ILE A 158 -0.87 -8.62 0.64
N ALA A 159 -0.71 -9.95 0.51
CA ALA A 159 -0.75 -10.88 1.64
C ALA A 159 0.32 -10.52 2.70
N ARG A 160 1.53 -10.17 2.26
CA ARG A 160 2.59 -9.69 3.13
C ARG A 160 2.22 -8.40 3.86
N ALA A 161 1.52 -7.48 3.19
CA ALA A 161 1.03 -6.27 3.84
C ALA A 161 -0.06 -6.57 4.88
N LEU A 162 -0.92 -7.56 4.63
CA LEU A 162 -2.06 -7.93 5.47
C LEU A 162 -1.68 -8.75 6.72
N VAL A 163 -0.57 -9.50 6.68
CA VAL A 163 -0.23 -10.49 7.71
C VAL A 163 -0.04 -9.90 9.10
N THR A 164 0.33 -8.62 9.19
CA THR A 164 0.47 -7.87 10.44
C THR A 164 -0.85 -7.32 10.97
N ARG A 165 -1.96 -7.49 10.22
CA ARG A 165 -3.27 -6.89 10.50
C ARG A 165 -3.19 -5.37 10.61
N PRO A 166 -2.72 -4.68 9.57
CA PRO A 166 -2.50 -3.25 9.59
C PRO A 166 -3.83 -2.48 9.65
N ARG A 167 -3.78 -1.26 10.17
CA ARG A 167 -4.90 -0.30 10.09
C ARG A 167 -4.92 0.45 8.77
N VAL A 168 -3.74 0.60 8.13
CA VAL A 168 -3.57 1.31 6.86
C VAL A 168 -2.73 0.48 5.91
N ILE A 169 -3.13 0.38 4.66
CA ILE A 169 -2.31 -0.09 3.55
C ILE A 169 -1.92 1.11 2.68
N LEU A 170 -0.62 1.27 2.49
CA LEU A 170 -0.01 2.22 1.57
C LEU A 170 0.39 1.47 0.29
N ALA A 171 -0.25 1.80 -0.83
CA ALA A 171 -0.02 1.17 -2.11
C ALA A 171 0.57 2.19 -3.11
N ASP A 172 1.81 1.96 -3.54
CA ASP A 172 2.54 2.81 -4.50
C ASP A 172 2.49 2.18 -5.89
N GLU A 173 1.71 2.79 -6.81
CA GLU A 173 1.52 2.33 -8.18
C GLU A 173 1.25 0.81 -8.28
N PRO A 174 0.29 0.25 -7.51
CA PRO A 174 0.19 -1.20 -7.33
C PRO A 174 -0.23 -1.97 -8.58
N THR A 175 -0.63 -1.26 -9.63
CA THR A 175 -1.09 -1.82 -10.92
C THR A 175 -0.12 -1.53 -12.07
N GLY A 176 0.89 -0.69 -11.86
CA GLY A 176 1.74 -0.17 -12.92
C GLY A 176 2.56 -1.20 -13.72
N ASN A 177 2.71 -2.43 -13.22
CA ASN A 177 3.41 -3.54 -13.90
C ASN A 177 2.46 -4.69 -14.26
N LEU A 178 1.14 -4.45 -14.29
CA LEU A 178 0.12 -5.47 -14.50
C LEU A 178 -0.66 -5.19 -15.79
N ASP A 179 -1.16 -6.24 -16.42
CA ASP A 179 -2.15 -6.10 -17.49
C ASP A 179 -3.49 -5.57 -16.95
N SER A 180 -4.35 -5.10 -17.85
CA SER A 180 -5.61 -4.44 -17.47
C SER A 180 -6.55 -5.32 -16.66
N ARG A 181 -6.63 -6.63 -16.96
CA ARG A 181 -7.49 -7.57 -16.24
C ARG A 181 -6.96 -7.79 -14.82
N THR A 182 -5.67 -8.10 -14.70
CA THR A 182 -5.01 -8.30 -13.41
C THR A 182 -5.07 -7.05 -12.55
N SER A 183 -4.96 -5.87 -13.16
CA SER A 183 -5.14 -4.58 -12.48
C SER A 183 -6.51 -4.45 -11.84
N LEU A 184 -7.58 -4.82 -12.56
CA LEU A 184 -8.94 -4.80 -12.02
C LEU A 184 -9.11 -5.81 -10.86
N GLU A 185 -8.55 -7.01 -10.97
CA GLU A 185 -8.57 -8.01 -9.90
C GLU A 185 -7.87 -7.50 -8.62
N VAL A 186 -6.74 -6.80 -8.76
CA VAL A 186 -6.04 -6.17 -7.63
C VAL A 186 -6.86 -5.03 -7.04
N MET A 187 -7.52 -4.21 -7.88
CA MET A 187 -8.37 -3.12 -7.39
C MET A 187 -9.62 -3.65 -6.67
N ALA A 188 -10.23 -4.74 -7.15
CA ALA A 188 -11.32 -5.42 -6.46
C ALA A 188 -10.89 -5.89 -5.05
N LEU A 189 -9.70 -6.48 -4.95
CA LEU A 189 -9.15 -6.91 -3.66
C LEU A 189 -8.95 -5.71 -2.71
N PHE A 190 -8.45 -4.57 -3.19
CA PHE A 190 -8.36 -3.37 -2.36
C PHE A 190 -9.73 -2.85 -1.92
N GLN A 191 -10.74 -2.88 -2.79
CA GLN A 191 -12.10 -2.49 -2.42
C GLN A 191 -12.71 -3.43 -1.37
N GLU A 192 -12.49 -4.74 -1.50
CA GLU A 192 -12.90 -5.73 -0.50
C GLU A 192 -12.26 -5.44 0.86
N LEU A 193 -10.94 -5.20 0.89
CA LEU A 193 -10.19 -4.89 2.11
C LEU A 193 -10.67 -3.57 2.75
N GLY A 194 -10.97 -2.55 1.93
CA GLY A 194 -11.58 -1.30 2.38
C GLY A 194 -12.95 -1.54 3.00
N GLY A 195 -13.78 -2.38 2.40
CA GLY A 195 -15.09 -2.79 2.93
C GLY A 195 -15.00 -3.54 4.27
N GLN A 196 -13.85 -4.17 4.55
CA GLN A 196 -13.56 -4.80 5.85
C GLN A 196 -13.01 -3.80 6.90
N GLY A 197 -12.94 -2.49 6.58
CA GLY A 197 -12.54 -1.43 7.48
C GLY A 197 -11.04 -1.09 7.48
N ILE A 198 -10.25 -1.66 6.56
CA ILE A 198 -8.85 -1.27 6.38
C ILE A 198 -8.80 0.04 5.59
N THR A 199 -8.05 1.02 6.09
CA THR A 199 -7.81 2.26 5.35
C THR A 199 -6.82 2.02 4.22
N ILE A 200 -7.16 2.43 3.00
CA ILE A 200 -6.32 2.26 1.81
C ILE A 200 -5.86 3.64 1.33
N ILE A 201 -4.55 3.82 1.17
CA ILE A 201 -3.98 4.99 0.52
C ILE A 201 -3.23 4.52 -0.71
N LEU A 202 -3.79 4.84 -1.86
CA LEU A 202 -3.27 4.49 -3.16
C LEU A 202 -2.54 5.70 -3.76
N VAL A 203 -1.26 5.57 -4.06
CA VAL A 203 -0.52 6.57 -4.85
C VAL A 203 -0.52 6.11 -6.29
N THR A 204 -1.01 6.95 -7.19
CA THR A 204 -1.02 6.65 -8.62
C THR A 204 -0.99 7.93 -9.45
N HIS A 205 -0.48 7.83 -10.67
CA HIS A 205 -0.62 8.87 -11.69
C HIS A 205 -1.71 8.54 -12.72
N GLU A 206 -2.32 7.35 -12.62
CA GLU A 206 -3.34 6.86 -13.53
C GLU A 206 -4.75 7.28 -13.06
N PRO A 207 -5.47 8.15 -13.82
CA PRO A 207 -6.83 8.58 -13.44
C PRO A 207 -7.83 7.41 -13.41
N GLU A 208 -7.63 6.39 -14.24
CA GLU A 208 -8.49 5.20 -14.30
C GLU A 208 -8.39 4.38 -13.01
N VAL A 209 -7.18 4.23 -12.47
CA VAL A 209 -6.95 3.53 -11.21
C VAL A 209 -7.49 4.32 -10.03
N ALA A 210 -7.33 5.64 -10.06
CA ALA A 210 -7.86 6.50 -9.01
C ALA A 210 -9.40 6.44 -8.89
N GLN A 211 -10.14 6.10 -9.97
CA GLN A 211 -11.61 5.99 -9.96
C GLN A 211 -12.15 4.97 -8.96
N PHE A 212 -11.35 3.99 -8.56
CA PHE A 212 -11.76 2.97 -7.58
C PHE A 212 -11.76 3.46 -6.13
N ALA A 213 -11.14 4.61 -5.87
CA ALA A 213 -11.13 5.24 -4.55
C ALA A 213 -12.36 6.14 -4.34
N SER A 214 -12.84 6.23 -3.09
CA SER A 214 -13.95 7.10 -2.69
C SER A 214 -13.54 8.56 -2.48
N ARG A 215 -12.23 8.84 -2.49
CA ARG A 215 -11.66 10.20 -2.32
C ARG A 215 -10.39 10.33 -3.13
N VAL A 216 -10.21 11.48 -3.77
CA VAL A 216 -9.01 11.79 -4.54
C VAL A 216 -8.38 13.06 -4.02
N VAL A 217 -7.11 12.95 -3.67
CA VAL A 217 -6.26 14.07 -3.23
C VAL A 217 -5.21 14.32 -4.32
N VAL A 218 -5.21 15.52 -4.88
CA VAL A 218 -4.21 15.91 -5.91
C VAL A 218 -3.10 16.71 -5.26
N VAL A 219 -1.86 16.22 -5.42
CA VAL A 219 -0.65 16.87 -4.94
C VAL A 219 0.09 17.48 -6.12
N LYS A 220 0.47 18.75 -6.01
CA LYS A 220 1.28 19.47 -6.99
C LYS A 220 2.21 20.45 -6.28
N ASP A 221 3.49 20.46 -6.66
CA ASP A 221 4.51 21.35 -6.09
C ASP A 221 4.59 21.24 -4.57
N GLY A 222 4.53 20.01 -4.04
CA GLY A 222 4.60 19.74 -2.59
C GLY A 222 3.36 20.16 -1.80
N ARG A 223 2.25 20.56 -2.42
CA ARG A 223 1.02 21.02 -1.78
C ARG A 223 -0.20 20.24 -2.23
N VAL A 224 -1.21 20.09 -1.37
CA VAL A 224 -2.54 19.62 -1.76
C VAL A 224 -3.23 20.70 -2.57
N ARG A 225 -3.65 20.37 -3.79
CA ARG A 225 -4.35 21.28 -4.71
C ARG A 225 -5.84 21.06 -4.74
N SER A 226 -6.27 19.80 -4.67
CA SER A 226 -7.68 19.45 -4.49
C SER A 226 -7.80 18.23 -3.62
N ASP A 227 -8.95 18.09 -2.98
CA ASP A 227 -9.31 17.01 -2.08
C ASP A 227 -10.82 16.78 -2.24
N GLU A 228 -11.20 15.76 -2.99
CA GLU A 228 -12.58 15.57 -3.45
C GLU A 228 -13.07 14.16 -3.11
N ARG A 229 -14.22 14.08 -2.46
CA ARG A 229 -14.97 12.83 -2.28
C ARG A 229 -15.84 12.55 -3.49
N ARG A 230 -15.93 11.28 -3.86
CA ARG A 230 -16.74 10.84 -5.00
C ARG A 230 -17.29 9.44 -4.80
N ALA A 231 -18.30 9.06 -5.58
CA ALA A 231 -18.69 7.67 -5.68
C ALA A 231 -17.59 6.85 -6.35
N PRO A 232 -17.06 5.80 -5.72
CA PRO A 232 -16.04 4.97 -6.33
C PRO A 232 -16.63 4.13 -7.47
N ARG A 233 -15.85 3.90 -8.52
CA ARG A 233 -16.15 2.85 -9.48
C ARG A 233 -15.97 1.51 -8.79
N ILE A 234 -17.02 0.67 -8.78
CA ILE A 234 -16.96 -0.68 -8.24
C ILE A 234 -16.47 -1.64 -9.32
N VAL A 235 -15.52 -2.50 -8.99
CA VAL A 235 -15.06 -3.55 -9.89
C VAL A 235 -16.11 -4.66 -9.94
N ASP A 236 -16.61 -4.94 -11.12
CA ASP A 236 -17.47 -6.09 -11.40
C ASP A 236 -16.59 -7.22 -11.97
N LEU A 237 -16.23 -8.18 -11.12
CA LEU A 237 -15.41 -9.33 -11.52
C LEU A 237 -16.17 -10.32 -12.41
N ASP A 238 -17.48 -10.40 -12.28
CA ASP A 238 -18.32 -11.29 -13.10
C ASP A 238 -18.35 -10.81 -14.56
N ALA A 239 -18.33 -9.49 -14.76
CA ALA A 239 -18.23 -8.88 -16.08
C ALA A 239 -16.87 -9.15 -16.79
N LEU A 240 -15.83 -9.55 -16.04
CA LEU A 240 -14.52 -9.86 -16.62
C LEU A 240 -14.41 -11.29 -17.22
N GLY A 241 -15.45 -12.13 -17.06
CA GLY A 241 -15.44 -13.53 -17.47
C GLY A 241 -14.56 -14.42 -16.58
N ALA A 242 -14.77 -15.72 -16.61
CA ALA A 242 -13.99 -16.69 -15.80
C ALA A 242 -12.48 -16.52 -16.02
N PRO A 243 -11.62 -16.77 -15.00
CA PRO A 243 -10.17 -16.67 -15.13
C PRO A 243 -9.71 -17.56 -16.29
N GLY A 244 -9.09 -16.94 -17.28
CA GLY A 244 -8.44 -17.67 -18.36
C GLY A 244 -7.46 -18.66 -17.72
N ASN A 245 -7.64 -19.93 -18.06
CA ASN A 245 -6.73 -21.00 -17.69
C ASN A 245 -5.41 -20.75 -18.44
N ASP A 246 -4.52 -19.94 -17.88
CA ASP A 246 -3.16 -19.80 -18.39
C ASP A 246 -2.44 -21.14 -18.18
N ALA A 247 -2.74 -22.05 -19.10
CA ALA A 247 -1.95 -23.25 -19.29
C ALA A 247 -0.52 -22.81 -19.62
N ALA A 248 0.42 -23.24 -18.80
CA ALA A 248 1.84 -23.14 -19.08
C ALA A 248 2.11 -23.58 -20.53
N PRO A 249 3.01 -22.92 -21.28
CA PRO A 249 3.38 -23.40 -22.60
C PRO A 249 3.94 -24.82 -22.47
N ALA A 250 3.24 -25.77 -23.09
CA ALA A 250 3.69 -27.13 -23.19
C ALA A 250 5.07 -27.14 -23.86
N GLY A 251 6.07 -27.64 -23.14
CA GLY A 251 7.40 -27.91 -23.70
C GLY A 251 7.25 -28.75 -24.94
N GLY A 252 7.62 -28.22 -26.10
CA GLY A 252 7.78 -28.94 -27.33
C GLY A 252 9.00 -29.87 -27.21
N PRO A 253 8.95 -31.07 -27.78
CA PRO A 253 10.06 -32.01 -27.77
C PRO A 253 11.07 -31.72 -28.86
N SER A 254 12.31 -32.05 -28.54
CA SER A 254 13.49 -32.35 -29.40
C SER A 254 14.68 -31.49 -29.09
#